data_8e73a42cc7e24cc9f219703019ddf1a7
#
_entry.id   8e73a42cc7e24cc9f219703019ddf1a7
#
_cell.length_a   1.000
_cell.length_b   1.000
_cell.length_c   1.000
_cell.angle_alpha   90.00
_cell.angle_beta   90.00
_cell.angle_gamma   90.00
#
_symmetry.space_group_name_H-M   'P 1'
#
loop_
_entity.id
_entity.type
_entity.pdbx_description
1 polymer ?
#
loop_
_entity_poly.entity_id
_entity_poly.type
_entity_poly.pdbx_seq_one_letter_code
_entity_poly.pdbx_strand_id
1 'polypeptide(L)'
;MFAACDDVRLHTFHELQGEWAATDTLRYEYFNPTKDTDFAVELQLRCASSYPVRELWLRVECASAGRHSVDTLCCEIFDSLGRQQGPGVGLLHQTSHDAGLYFMQPDDTARIKVTHLMDGPVKGVADVGIKLCGRGRRLFSGN
;
A
#
# COMPACT_ATOMS: atom_id res chain seq x y z
N MET A 1 -12.89 -3.41 -5.47
CA MET A 1 -13.37 -2.04 -5.26
C MET A 1 -13.23 -1.63 -3.81
N PHE A 2 -12.82 -0.41 -3.57
CA PHE A 2 -12.63 0.10 -2.22
C PHE A 2 -13.86 0.86 -1.76
N ALA A 3 -14.16 0.76 -0.47
CA ALA A 3 -15.06 1.70 0.15
C ALA A 3 -14.39 3.09 0.14
N ALA A 4 -15.18 4.14 0.07
CA ALA A 4 -14.64 5.49 0.16
C ALA A 4 -13.91 5.67 1.49
N CYS A 5 -12.79 6.36 1.45
CA CYS A 5 -12.01 6.65 2.64
C CYS A 5 -12.25 8.09 3.06
N ASP A 6 -13.02 8.26 4.13
CA ASP A 6 -13.31 9.59 4.66
C ASP A 6 -12.37 9.99 5.79
N ASP A 7 -11.54 9.07 6.25
CA ASP A 7 -10.72 9.26 7.44
C ASP A 7 -9.30 8.79 7.17
N VAL A 8 -8.58 9.58 6.39
CA VAL A 8 -7.19 9.26 6.03
C VAL A 8 -6.29 9.54 7.24
N ARG A 9 -5.56 8.52 7.66
CA ARG A 9 -4.63 8.61 8.80
C ARG A 9 -3.18 8.71 8.36
N LEU A 10 -2.85 8.06 7.26
CA LEU A 10 -1.52 8.11 6.67
C LEU A 10 -1.68 8.04 5.17
N HIS A 11 -0.93 8.85 4.46
CA HIS A 11 -0.90 8.78 3.00
C HIS A 11 0.47 9.29 2.56
N THR A 12 1.38 8.38 2.30
CA THR A 12 2.76 8.74 1.97
C THR A 12 3.32 7.81 0.91
N PHE A 13 4.24 8.34 0.11
CA PHE A 13 4.87 7.61 -0.98
C PHE A 13 6.38 7.57 -0.76
N HIS A 14 7.00 6.46 -1.18
CA HIS A 14 8.44 6.39 -1.40
C HIS A 14 8.72 6.51 -2.89
N GLU A 15 9.61 7.42 -3.23
CA GLU A 15 10.05 7.57 -4.60
C GLU A 15 11.18 6.59 -4.89
N LEU A 16 11.09 5.90 -6.03
CA LEU A 16 12.12 4.95 -6.45
C LEU A 16 13.02 5.61 -7.48
N GLN A 17 14.33 5.44 -7.29
CA GLN A 17 15.35 6.08 -8.14
C GLN A 17 15.77 5.11 -9.23
N GLY A 18 14.97 5.01 -10.29
CA GLY A 18 15.30 4.18 -11.44
C GLY A 18 14.76 2.77 -11.35
N GLU A 19 15.26 1.98 -10.44
CA GLU A 19 14.77 0.62 -10.30
C GLU A 19 14.61 0.22 -8.84
N TRP A 20 13.73 -0.74 -8.63
CA TRP A 20 13.43 -1.29 -7.31
C TRP A 20 14.16 -2.62 -7.20
N ALA A 21 15.21 -2.66 -6.42
CA ALA A 21 16.00 -3.87 -6.26
C ALA A 21 15.20 -4.94 -5.51
N ALA A 22 15.46 -6.21 -5.84
CA ALA A 22 14.76 -7.32 -5.21
C ALA A 22 14.98 -7.38 -3.68
N THR A 23 16.07 -6.78 -3.21
CA THR A 23 16.42 -6.77 -1.79
C THR A 23 15.96 -5.52 -1.07
N ASP A 24 15.39 -4.54 -1.78
CA ASP A 24 14.98 -3.29 -1.18
C ASP A 24 13.60 -3.40 -0.55
N THR A 25 13.52 -3.08 0.73
CA THR A 25 12.27 -3.01 1.47
C THR A 25 11.90 -1.55 1.67
N LEU A 26 10.69 -1.19 1.27
CA LEU A 26 10.14 0.13 1.51
C LEU A 26 9.43 0.11 2.86
N ARG A 27 9.72 1.09 3.70
CA ARG A 27 9.22 1.11 5.07
C ARG A 27 8.39 2.35 5.33
N TYR A 28 7.29 2.15 6.05
CA TYR A 28 6.35 3.19 6.45
C TYR A 28 6.01 3.00 7.92
N GLU A 29 5.72 4.09 8.61
CA GLU A 29 5.32 4.02 10.02
C GLU A 29 4.10 4.89 10.26
N TYR A 30 3.22 4.41 11.13
CA TYR A 30 2.08 5.18 11.58
C TYR A 30 1.88 5.00 13.07
N PHE A 31 1.92 6.11 13.81
CA PHE A 31 1.55 6.12 15.24
C PHE A 31 0.06 6.41 15.35
N ASN A 32 -0.65 5.59 16.12
CA ASN A 32 -2.10 5.72 16.29
C ASN A 32 -2.40 6.55 17.55
N PRO A 33 -2.69 7.84 17.44
CA PRO A 33 -3.00 8.68 18.61
C PRO A 33 -4.47 8.61 19.04
N THR A 34 -5.26 7.77 18.37
CA THR A 34 -6.71 7.70 18.57
C THR A 34 -7.09 6.43 19.32
N LYS A 35 -8.37 6.29 19.61
CA LYS A 35 -8.92 5.07 20.19
C LYS A 35 -9.44 4.11 19.14
N ASP A 36 -9.38 4.47 17.87
CA ASP A 36 -9.75 3.59 16.79
C ASP A 36 -8.76 2.45 16.68
N THR A 37 -9.24 1.28 16.32
CA THR A 37 -8.41 0.08 16.26
C THR A 37 -8.39 -0.58 14.89
N ASP A 38 -9.35 -0.29 14.02
CA ASP A 38 -9.46 -0.94 12.72
C ASP A 38 -9.10 0.04 11.61
N PHE A 39 -8.18 -0.37 10.76
CA PHE A 39 -7.69 0.47 9.66
C PHE A 39 -7.70 -0.32 8.37
N ALA A 40 -8.15 0.33 7.29
CA ALA A 40 -8.01 -0.24 5.95
C ALA A 40 -6.66 0.16 5.40
N VAL A 41 -5.94 -0.80 4.85
CA VAL A 41 -4.63 -0.59 4.25
C VAL A 41 -4.78 -0.60 2.74
N GLU A 42 -4.34 0.45 2.09
CA GLU A 42 -4.37 0.56 0.64
C GLU A 42 -2.95 0.81 0.13
N LEU A 43 -2.57 0.03 -0.88
CA LEU A 43 -1.29 0.21 -1.56
C LEU A 43 -1.54 1.01 -2.82
N GLN A 44 -0.72 2.02 -3.08
CA GLN A 44 -0.84 2.85 -4.28
C GLN A 44 0.46 2.80 -5.05
N LEU A 45 0.35 2.67 -6.37
CA LEU A 45 1.50 2.60 -7.27
C LEU A 45 1.38 3.68 -8.32
N ARG A 46 2.50 4.34 -8.61
CA ARG A 46 2.61 5.22 -9.78
C ARG A 46 3.60 4.59 -10.73
N CYS A 47 3.12 4.21 -11.90
CA CYS A 47 3.92 3.48 -12.88
C CYS A 47 3.96 4.22 -14.20
N ALA A 48 5.13 4.15 -14.85
CA ALA A 48 5.31 4.66 -16.20
C ALA A 48 4.76 3.67 -17.22
N SER A 49 4.44 4.14 -18.42
CA SER A 49 4.02 3.27 -19.51
C SER A 49 5.09 2.27 -19.93
N SER A 50 6.33 2.53 -19.53
CA SER A 50 7.46 1.63 -19.82
C SER A 50 7.56 0.44 -18.87
N TYR A 51 6.68 0.34 -17.87
CA TYR A 51 6.67 -0.84 -17.01
C TYR A 51 6.49 -2.08 -17.89
N PRO A 52 7.39 -3.08 -17.80
CA PRO A 52 7.52 -4.06 -18.88
C PRO A 52 6.55 -5.23 -18.84
N VAL A 53 5.81 -5.42 -17.74
CA VAL A 53 4.92 -6.57 -17.65
C VAL A 53 3.53 -6.12 -17.19
N ARG A 54 2.57 -7.04 -17.27
CA ARG A 54 1.19 -6.69 -17.00
C ARG A 54 0.88 -6.53 -15.52
N GLU A 55 1.54 -7.31 -14.68
CA GLU A 55 1.26 -7.39 -13.26
C GLU A 55 2.50 -7.11 -12.43
N LEU A 56 2.27 -6.63 -11.22
CA LEU A 56 3.34 -6.48 -10.24
C LEU A 56 2.90 -7.19 -8.97
N TRP A 57 3.64 -8.20 -8.57
CA TRP A 57 3.39 -8.94 -7.35
C TRP A 57 4.15 -8.34 -6.19
N LEU A 58 3.44 -8.04 -5.11
CA LEU A 58 3.99 -7.37 -3.95
C LEU A 58 3.62 -8.10 -2.68
N ARG A 59 4.46 -7.92 -1.68
CA ARG A 59 4.20 -8.39 -0.33
C ARG A 59 4.11 -7.17 0.57
N VAL A 60 3.01 -7.07 1.33
CA VAL A 60 2.78 -6.00 2.28
C VAL A 60 2.72 -6.62 3.66
N GLU A 61 3.60 -6.18 4.54
CA GLU A 61 3.72 -6.71 5.88
C GLU A 61 3.48 -5.59 6.88
N CYS A 62 2.55 -5.80 7.81
CA CYS A 62 2.23 -4.84 8.86
C CYS A 62 2.54 -5.46 10.21
N ALA A 63 3.22 -4.71 11.08
CA ALA A 63 3.56 -5.19 12.41
C ALA A 63 3.38 -4.07 13.43
N SER A 64 2.85 -4.43 14.59
CA SER A 64 2.75 -3.56 15.75
C SER A 64 2.84 -4.45 16.99
N ALA A 65 2.74 -3.88 18.19
CA ALA A 65 2.90 -4.66 19.41
C ALA A 65 1.89 -5.81 19.45
N GLY A 66 2.39 -7.03 19.49
CA GLY A 66 1.58 -8.22 19.60
C GLY A 66 0.77 -8.58 18.37
N ARG A 67 1.02 -7.94 17.21
CA ARG A 67 0.24 -8.21 16.00
C ARG A 67 1.12 -8.12 14.75
N HIS A 68 0.83 -9.02 13.82
CA HIS A 68 1.60 -9.12 12.58
C HIS A 68 0.70 -9.67 11.49
N SER A 69 0.74 -9.07 10.32
CA SER A 69 0.00 -9.58 9.15
C SER A 69 0.86 -9.47 7.91
N VAL A 70 0.63 -10.37 6.96
CA VAL A 70 1.32 -10.40 5.67
C VAL A 70 0.28 -10.66 4.59
N ASP A 71 0.27 -9.82 3.58
CA ASP A 71 -0.60 -9.97 2.41
C ASP A 71 0.24 -9.98 1.15
N THR A 72 -0.11 -10.86 0.23
CA THR A 72 0.49 -10.91 -1.10
C THR A 72 -0.53 -10.32 -2.08
N LEU A 73 -0.11 -9.32 -2.84
CA LEU A 73 -0.98 -8.62 -3.78
C LEU A 73 -0.51 -8.83 -5.20
N CYS A 74 -1.47 -9.14 -6.08
CA CYS A 74 -1.23 -9.11 -7.52
C CYS A 74 -1.80 -7.79 -8.03
N CYS A 75 -0.93 -6.86 -8.37
CA CYS A 75 -1.34 -5.53 -8.81
C CYS A 75 -1.36 -5.49 -10.32
N GLU A 76 -2.54 -5.29 -10.91
CA GLU A 76 -2.67 -5.18 -12.36
C GLU A 76 -2.29 -3.78 -12.80
N ILE A 77 -1.25 -3.68 -13.62
CA ILE A 77 -0.75 -2.40 -14.15
C ILE A 77 -1.34 -2.14 -15.54
N PHE A 78 -1.49 -3.19 -16.35
CA PHE A 78 -2.15 -3.12 -17.64
C PHE A 78 -3.29 -4.13 -17.68
N ASP A 79 -4.39 -3.78 -18.37
CA ASP A 79 -5.51 -4.71 -18.52
C ASP A 79 -5.23 -5.75 -19.60
N SER A 80 -6.20 -6.62 -19.85
CA SER A 80 -6.04 -7.70 -20.82
C SER A 80 -5.87 -7.20 -22.27
N LEU A 81 -6.22 -5.96 -22.52
CA LEU A 81 -6.06 -5.32 -23.83
C LEU A 81 -4.79 -4.48 -23.90
N GLY A 82 -3.95 -4.52 -22.86
CA GLY A 82 -2.69 -3.79 -22.83
C GLY A 82 -2.84 -2.31 -22.48
N ARG A 83 -4.00 -1.90 -21.97
CA ARG A 83 -4.22 -0.51 -21.57
C ARG A 83 -3.76 -0.30 -20.13
N GLN A 84 -3.04 0.79 -19.91
CA GLN A 84 -2.54 1.10 -18.57
C GLN A 84 -3.69 1.48 -17.64
N GLN A 85 -3.68 0.91 -16.45
CA GLN A 85 -4.71 1.12 -15.45
C GLN A 85 -4.49 2.41 -14.68
N GLY A 86 -5.59 2.97 -14.17
CA GLY A 86 -5.59 4.10 -13.26
C GLY A 86 -5.50 5.46 -13.92
N PRO A 87 -5.85 6.50 -13.18
CA PRO A 87 -5.79 7.87 -13.71
C PRO A 87 -4.36 8.33 -13.93
N GLY A 88 -4.18 9.23 -14.88
CA GLY A 88 -2.89 9.83 -15.18
C GLY A 88 -2.47 10.82 -14.10
N VAL A 89 -1.19 10.79 -13.76
CA VAL A 89 -0.54 11.74 -12.87
C VAL A 89 0.73 12.17 -13.59
N GLY A 90 0.64 13.21 -14.41
CA GLY A 90 1.72 13.57 -15.33
C GLY A 90 1.94 12.46 -16.36
N LEU A 91 3.15 11.95 -16.42
CA LEU A 91 3.51 10.84 -17.33
C LEU A 91 3.29 9.47 -16.67
N LEU A 92 2.75 9.45 -15.47
CA LEU A 92 2.54 8.23 -14.70
C LEU A 92 1.05 7.92 -14.61
N HIS A 93 0.72 6.66 -14.31
CA HIS A 93 -0.64 6.28 -13.94
C HIS A 93 -0.62 5.73 -12.53
N GLN A 94 -1.61 6.11 -11.75
CA GLN A 94 -1.72 5.68 -10.36
C GLN A 94 -2.80 4.62 -10.22
N THR A 95 -2.43 3.49 -9.60
CA THR A 95 -3.36 2.42 -9.28
C THR A 95 -3.45 2.25 -7.77
N SER A 96 -4.61 1.77 -7.30
CA SER A 96 -4.86 1.53 -5.90
C SER A 96 -5.24 0.07 -5.70
N HIS A 97 -4.72 -0.53 -4.65
CA HIS A 97 -4.88 -1.96 -4.39
C HIS A 97 -5.19 -2.18 -2.92
N ASP A 98 -6.23 -2.98 -2.66
CA ASP A 98 -6.65 -3.30 -1.30
C ASP A 98 -5.64 -4.25 -0.66
N ALA A 99 -5.06 -3.84 0.45
CA ALA A 99 -4.14 -4.67 1.24
C ALA A 99 -4.77 -5.15 2.54
N GLY A 100 -6.11 -5.11 2.63
CA GLY A 100 -6.85 -5.68 3.73
C GLY A 100 -7.03 -4.73 4.91
N LEU A 101 -7.53 -5.29 5.99
CA LEU A 101 -7.74 -4.57 7.24
C LEU A 101 -6.62 -4.91 8.20
N TYR A 102 -6.19 -3.91 8.95
CA TYR A 102 -5.19 -4.11 9.99
C TYR A 102 -5.74 -3.60 11.31
N PHE A 103 -5.59 -4.42 12.34
CA PHE A 103 -6.00 -4.07 13.70
C PHE A 103 -4.76 -3.66 14.50
N MET A 104 -4.81 -2.49 15.14
CA MET A 104 -3.73 -2.05 16.03
C MET A 104 -4.29 -1.32 17.24
N GLN A 105 -3.54 -1.38 18.32
CA GLN A 105 -3.95 -0.75 19.57
C GLN A 105 -3.78 0.77 19.52
N PRO A 106 -4.57 1.52 20.31
CA PRO A 106 -4.28 2.94 20.54
C PRO A 106 -2.87 3.13 21.10
N ASP A 107 -2.25 4.25 20.76
CA ASP A 107 -0.93 4.64 21.21
C ASP A 107 0.18 3.67 20.80
N ASP A 108 -0.08 2.85 19.79
CA ASP A 108 0.89 1.93 19.22
C ASP A 108 1.38 2.46 17.87
N THR A 109 2.49 1.93 17.40
CA THR A 109 3.06 2.27 16.10
C THR A 109 3.01 1.05 15.20
N ALA A 110 2.38 1.19 14.04
CA ALA A 110 2.40 0.18 13.01
C ALA A 110 3.59 0.44 12.09
N ARG A 111 4.35 -0.63 11.79
CA ARG A 111 5.42 -0.58 10.82
C ARG A 111 5.00 -1.41 9.63
N ILE A 112 5.05 -0.79 8.45
CA ILE A 112 4.59 -1.43 7.22
C ILE A 112 5.79 -1.57 6.31
N LYS A 113 5.96 -2.77 5.76
CA LYS A 113 7.05 -3.06 4.82
C LYS A 113 6.45 -3.53 3.51
N VAL A 114 6.97 -3.00 2.41
CA VAL A 114 6.55 -3.41 1.08
C VAL A 114 7.77 -3.88 0.31
N THR A 115 7.68 -5.09 -0.23
CA THR A 115 8.70 -5.67 -1.09
C THR A 115 8.03 -6.22 -2.34
N HIS A 116 8.78 -6.29 -3.46
CA HIS A 116 8.23 -6.94 -4.63
C HIS A 116 8.67 -8.41 -4.68
N LEU A 117 7.86 -9.21 -5.37
CA LEU A 117 8.05 -10.66 -5.49
C LEU A 117 8.40 -11.04 -6.93
N MET A 118 8.94 -10.10 -7.69
CA MET A 118 9.35 -10.35 -9.07
C MET A 118 10.79 -10.86 -9.10
N ASP A 119 11.16 -11.45 -10.23
CA ASP A 119 12.54 -11.88 -10.43
C ASP A 119 13.40 -10.67 -10.80
N GLY A 120 14.45 -10.43 -10.00
CA GLY A 120 15.38 -9.35 -10.26
C GLY A 120 14.81 -7.96 -10.00
N PRO A 121 15.54 -6.91 -10.42
CA PRO A 121 15.09 -5.55 -10.18
C PRO A 121 13.89 -5.18 -11.06
N VAL A 122 13.02 -4.32 -10.53
CA VAL A 122 11.81 -3.87 -11.21
C VAL A 122 12.02 -2.43 -11.69
N LYS A 123 11.76 -2.19 -12.97
CA LYS A 123 11.85 -0.86 -13.59
C LYS A 123 10.46 -0.39 -13.96
N GLY A 124 10.27 0.92 -14.01
CA GLY A 124 9.01 1.51 -14.44
C GLY A 124 8.04 1.82 -13.32
N VAL A 125 8.39 1.52 -12.08
CA VAL A 125 7.61 1.92 -10.91
C VAL A 125 8.29 3.16 -10.34
N ALA A 126 7.59 4.28 -10.33
CA ALA A 126 8.17 5.54 -9.86
C ALA A 126 7.95 5.75 -8.37
N ASP A 127 6.76 5.46 -7.88
CA ASP A 127 6.40 5.68 -6.48
C ASP A 127 5.58 4.54 -5.95
N VAL A 128 5.79 4.20 -4.69
CA VAL A 128 4.99 3.22 -3.96
C VAL A 128 4.48 3.87 -2.70
N GLY A 129 3.17 3.89 -2.53
CA GLY A 129 2.53 4.59 -1.43
C GLY A 129 1.69 3.67 -0.56
N ILE A 130 1.54 4.07 0.68
CA ILE A 130 0.63 3.44 1.63
C ILE A 130 -0.37 4.49 2.09
N LYS A 131 -1.63 4.10 2.11
CA LYS A 131 -2.71 4.91 2.64
C LYS A 131 -3.44 4.09 3.71
N LEU A 132 -3.56 4.67 4.89
CA LEU A 132 -4.32 4.07 5.98
C LEU A 132 -5.58 4.87 6.21
N CYS A 133 -6.71 4.18 6.26
CA CYS A 133 -8.01 4.78 6.51
C CYS A 133 -8.60 4.21 7.78
N GLY A 134 -9.00 5.07 8.71
CA GLY A 134 -9.69 4.65 9.90
C GLY A 134 -11.07 4.10 9.56
N ARG A 135 -11.46 3.02 10.24
CA ARG A 135 -12.76 2.38 10.03
C ARG A 135 -13.74 2.71 11.14
N GLY A 136 -13.36 3.57 12.07
CA GLY A 136 -14.26 4.06 13.10
C GLY A 136 -14.54 3.11 14.24
N ARG A 137 -13.98 1.89 14.24
CA ARG A 137 -14.16 0.95 15.33
C ARG A 137 -13.25 1.32 16.48
N ARG A 138 -13.79 1.27 17.69
CA ARG A 138 -13.06 1.69 18.89
C ARG A 138 -13.09 0.62 19.95
N LEU A 139 -12.06 0.62 20.82
CA LEU A 139 -12.00 -0.29 21.95
C LEU A 139 -13.16 -0.09 22.91
N PHE A 140 -13.64 1.14 23.07
CA PHE A 140 -14.73 1.46 23.99
C PHE A 140 -15.94 1.92 23.19
N SER A 141 -16.48 1.02 22.42
CA SER A 141 -17.64 1.33 21.59
C SER A 141 -18.93 0.93 22.28
N GLY A 142 -18.98 0.90 23.56
CA GLY A 142 -20.09 0.37 24.33
C GLY A 142 -21.44 1.05 24.19
N ASN A 143 -21.65 1.72 23.12
CA ASN A 143 -22.89 2.45 22.91
C ASN A 143 -23.30 2.43 21.47
#